data_fe43b0e3545e8a269f257909ad65baaf
#
_entry.id   fe43b0e3545e8a269f257909ad65baaf
#
_cell.length_a   1.000
_cell.length_b   1.000
_cell.length_c   1.000
_cell.angle_alpha   90.00
_cell.angle_beta   90.00
_cell.angle_gamma   90.00
#
_symmetry.space_group_name_H-M   'P 1'
#
loop_
_entity.id
_entity.type
_entity.pdbx_description
1 polymer ?
#
loop_
_entity_poly.entity_id
_entity_poly.type
_entity_poly.pdbx_seq_one_letter_code
_entity_poly.pdbx_strand_id
1 'polypeptide(L)'
;MRRRKKREYMEKGEVSEMLDILFHAFKIKKVPITIKNVERTYGGNKIQIGLKARSTLLRMEDIVLHEFAHTLDWMNSGEKYRISSKTGKALHHDVFFCNALRKVTEVWYGDPSKYQWSGEYATVRKWYNQNQICDYKETV
;
A
#
# COMPACT_ATOMS: atom_id res chain seq x y z
N MET A 1 22.70 24.85 -2.52
CA MET A 1 21.64 24.28 -3.35
C MET A 1 21.23 22.92 -2.77
N ARG A 2 19.96 22.80 -2.41
CA ARG A 2 19.45 21.51 -1.88
C ARG A 2 19.31 20.52 -3.01
N ARG A 3 19.96 19.38 -2.88
CA ARG A 3 19.68 18.25 -3.77
C ARG A 3 18.37 17.62 -3.37
N ARG A 4 17.47 17.41 -4.32
CA ARG A 4 16.30 16.56 -4.11
C ARG A 4 16.79 15.15 -3.81
N LYS A 5 16.20 14.54 -2.77
CA LYS A 5 16.40 13.11 -2.55
C LYS A 5 15.87 12.36 -3.76
N LYS A 6 16.68 11.49 -4.32
CA LYS A 6 16.28 10.63 -5.43
C LYS A 6 15.51 9.44 -4.86
N ARG A 7 14.43 9.07 -5.56
CA ARG A 7 13.71 7.84 -5.24
C ARG A 7 14.58 6.66 -5.57
N GLU A 8 14.52 5.64 -4.70
CA GLU A 8 15.10 4.35 -5.00
C GLU A 8 14.13 3.61 -5.90
N TYR A 9 14.49 3.49 -7.17
CA TYR A 9 13.66 2.85 -8.18
C TYR A 9 13.87 1.34 -8.20
N MET A 10 12.88 0.65 -8.74
CA MET A 10 12.94 -0.76 -9.07
C MET A 10 12.66 -0.92 -10.56
N GLU A 11 13.23 -1.95 -11.16
CA GLU A 11 12.90 -2.32 -12.52
C GLU A 11 11.56 -3.07 -12.56
N LYS A 12 10.95 -3.10 -13.74
CA LYS A 12 9.65 -3.75 -13.93
C LYS A 12 9.66 -5.21 -13.45
N GLY A 13 10.69 -5.97 -13.77
CA GLY A 13 10.83 -7.36 -13.33
C GLY A 13 10.90 -7.51 -11.83
N GLU A 14 11.59 -6.60 -11.16
CA GLU A 14 11.70 -6.60 -9.70
C GLU A 14 10.34 -6.30 -9.04
N VAL A 15 9.59 -5.34 -9.58
CA VAL A 15 8.25 -5.01 -9.09
C VAL A 15 7.32 -6.20 -9.25
N SER A 16 7.35 -6.84 -10.42
CA SER A 16 6.54 -8.02 -10.72
C SER A 16 6.84 -9.16 -9.75
N GLU A 17 8.11 -9.42 -9.52
CA GLU A 17 8.55 -10.47 -8.59
C GLU A 17 8.10 -10.17 -7.16
N MET A 18 8.26 -8.93 -6.73
CA MET A 18 7.83 -8.49 -5.40
C MET A 18 6.33 -8.71 -5.19
N LEU A 19 5.52 -8.35 -6.17
CA LEU A 19 4.08 -8.56 -6.11
C LEU A 19 3.73 -10.05 -6.06
N ASP A 20 4.41 -10.87 -6.84
CA ASP A 20 4.20 -12.33 -6.81
C ASP A 20 4.49 -12.90 -5.42
N ILE A 21 5.58 -12.46 -4.81
CA ILE A 21 5.95 -12.88 -3.45
C ILE A 21 4.85 -12.46 -2.45
N LEU A 22 4.35 -11.24 -2.56
CA LEU A 22 3.31 -10.73 -1.65
C LEU A 22 2.00 -11.50 -1.82
N PHE A 23 1.55 -11.73 -3.05
CA PHE A 23 0.33 -12.49 -3.28
C PHE A 23 0.44 -13.91 -2.73
N HIS A 24 1.59 -14.53 -2.89
CA HIS A 24 1.85 -15.86 -2.35
C HIS A 24 1.86 -15.86 -0.82
N ALA A 25 2.55 -14.88 -0.22
CA ALA A 25 2.68 -14.78 1.24
C ALA A 25 1.33 -14.59 1.93
N PHE A 26 0.45 -13.80 1.34
CA PHE A 26 -0.88 -13.53 1.89
C PHE A 26 -1.94 -14.54 1.43
N LYS A 27 -1.59 -15.45 0.53
CA LYS A 27 -2.50 -16.49 0.04
C LYS A 27 -3.81 -15.93 -0.52
N ILE A 28 -3.73 -14.82 -1.21
CA ILE A 28 -4.87 -14.22 -1.90
C ILE A 28 -4.71 -14.39 -3.39
N LYS A 29 -5.84 -14.41 -4.10
CA LYS A 29 -5.81 -14.52 -5.56
C LYS A 29 -5.25 -13.26 -6.18
N LYS A 30 -4.51 -13.41 -7.28
CA LYS A 30 -3.98 -12.28 -8.00
C LYS A 30 -5.11 -11.45 -8.63
N VAL A 31 -4.93 -10.13 -8.59
CA VAL A 31 -5.74 -9.21 -9.35
C VAL A 31 -4.99 -8.81 -10.62
N PRO A 32 -5.65 -8.19 -11.61
CA PRO A 32 -4.91 -7.68 -12.78
C PRO A 32 -3.83 -6.68 -12.36
N ILE A 33 -2.64 -6.87 -12.90
CA ILE A 33 -1.46 -6.05 -12.57
C ILE A 33 -0.92 -5.42 -13.84
N THR A 34 -0.66 -4.12 -13.79
CA THR A 34 -0.01 -3.36 -14.84
C THR A 34 1.20 -2.64 -14.26
N ILE A 35 2.35 -2.77 -14.90
CA ILE A 35 3.58 -2.08 -14.51
C ILE A 35 4.10 -1.36 -15.75
N LYS A 36 4.14 -0.04 -15.71
CA LYS A 36 4.52 0.76 -16.88
C LYS A 36 5.11 2.12 -16.51
N ASN A 37 5.76 2.76 -17.45
CA ASN A 37 6.44 4.05 -17.28
C ASN A 37 5.43 5.22 -17.28
N VAL A 38 4.61 5.29 -16.26
CA VAL A 38 3.63 6.36 -16.06
C VAL A 38 3.71 6.84 -14.62
N GLU A 39 3.09 8.00 -14.34
CA GLU A 39 3.09 8.56 -13.00
C GLU A 39 2.00 7.97 -12.11
N ARG A 40 0.88 7.57 -12.70
CA ARG A 40 -0.26 7.08 -11.93
C ARG A 40 0.00 5.68 -11.37
N THR A 41 -0.26 5.53 -10.07
CA THR A 41 -0.15 4.26 -9.37
C THR A 41 -1.38 4.10 -8.47
N TYR A 42 -1.90 2.88 -8.37
CA TYR A 42 -3.08 2.60 -7.55
C TYR A 42 -3.14 1.11 -7.20
N GLY A 43 -3.91 0.79 -6.18
CA GLY A 43 -4.20 -0.57 -5.77
C GLY A 43 -5.66 -0.73 -5.41
N GLY A 44 -6.10 -1.97 -5.26
CA GLY A 44 -7.47 -2.34 -4.96
C GLY A 44 -7.86 -3.57 -5.76
N ASN A 45 -8.99 -3.48 -6.50
CA ASN A 45 -9.43 -4.58 -7.35
C ASN A 45 -8.50 -4.86 -8.53
N LYS A 46 -7.57 -3.97 -8.79
CA LYS A 46 -6.45 -4.13 -9.71
C LYS A 46 -5.31 -3.23 -9.25
N ILE A 47 -4.10 -3.56 -9.67
CA ILE A 47 -2.89 -2.83 -9.28
C ILE A 47 -2.23 -2.24 -10.52
N GLN A 48 -1.91 -0.97 -10.47
CA GLN A 48 -1.02 -0.34 -11.43
C GLN A 48 0.16 0.25 -10.69
N ILE A 49 1.36 -0.15 -11.05
CA ILE A 49 2.58 0.47 -10.55
C ILE A 49 3.14 1.34 -11.65
N GLY A 50 3.10 2.63 -11.42
CA GLY A 50 3.73 3.60 -12.30
C GLY A 50 5.19 3.72 -11.94
N LEU A 51 6.09 3.35 -12.83
CA LEU A 51 7.53 3.41 -12.57
C LEU A 51 8.02 4.85 -12.44
N LYS A 52 7.21 5.82 -12.85
CA LYS A 52 7.45 7.25 -12.67
C LYS A 52 6.49 7.85 -11.66
N ALA A 53 6.05 7.07 -10.68
CA ALA A 53 5.01 7.48 -9.73
C ALA A 53 5.34 8.80 -9.05
N ARG A 54 4.34 9.66 -8.95
CA ARG A 54 4.37 10.85 -8.11
C ARG A 54 3.87 10.45 -6.73
N SER A 55 4.79 10.38 -5.79
CA SER A 55 4.48 9.99 -4.42
C SER A 55 5.49 10.65 -3.49
N THR A 56 5.07 10.89 -2.25
CA THR A 56 5.97 11.35 -1.21
C THR A 56 6.89 10.23 -0.72
N LEU A 57 6.52 8.97 -0.98
CA LEU A 57 7.38 7.84 -0.67
C LEU A 57 8.61 7.84 -1.59
N LEU A 58 9.79 7.75 -1.01
CA LEU A 58 11.05 7.83 -1.74
C LEU A 58 11.58 6.50 -2.24
N ARG A 59 10.97 5.39 -1.82
CA ARG A 59 11.35 4.06 -2.28
C ARG A 59 10.22 3.43 -3.06
N MET A 60 10.52 2.95 -4.26
CA MET A 60 9.52 2.23 -5.06
C MET A 60 9.01 1.01 -4.32
N GLU A 61 9.86 0.35 -3.55
CA GLU A 61 9.48 -0.76 -2.70
C GLU A 61 8.31 -0.40 -1.78
N ASP A 62 8.39 0.75 -1.12
CA ASP A 62 7.31 1.21 -0.23
C ASP A 62 6.04 1.57 -1.02
N ILE A 63 6.19 2.10 -2.23
CA ILE A 63 5.04 2.38 -3.10
C ILE A 63 4.32 1.07 -3.47
N VAL A 64 5.07 0.04 -3.80
CA VAL A 64 4.50 -1.28 -4.10
C VAL A 64 3.75 -1.85 -2.89
N LEU A 65 4.35 -1.74 -1.71
CA LEU A 65 3.70 -2.18 -0.45
C LEU A 65 2.42 -1.42 -0.20
N HIS A 66 2.42 -0.10 -0.41
CA HIS A 66 1.24 0.75 -0.24
C HIS A 66 0.10 0.31 -1.16
N GLU A 67 0.39 0.11 -2.43
CA GLU A 67 -0.64 -0.29 -3.39
C GLU A 67 -1.11 -1.73 -3.17
N PHE A 68 -0.21 -2.64 -2.81
CA PHE A 68 -0.61 -3.99 -2.44
C PHE A 68 -1.52 -3.98 -1.19
N ALA A 69 -1.24 -3.10 -0.23
CA ALA A 69 -2.08 -2.96 0.96
C ALA A 69 -3.51 -2.55 0.61
N HIS A 70 -3.71 -1.72 -0.42
CA HIS A 70 -5.05 -1.42 -0.90
C HIS A 70 -5.76 -2.66 -1.42
N THR A 71 -5.06 -3.53 -2.11
CA THR A 71 -5.63 -4.79 -2.61
C THR A 71 -5.96 -5.73 -1.46
N LEU A 72 -5.07 -5.86 -0.49
CA LEU A 72 -5.32 -6.68 0.71
C LEU A 72 -6.54 -6.17 1.48
N ASP A 73 -6.62 -4.85 1.67
CA ASP A 73 -7.77 -4.21 2.32
C ASP A 73 -9.08 -4.49 1.56
N TRP A 74 -9.05 -4.34 0.25
CA TRP A 74 -10.21 -4.63 -0.60
C TRP A 74 -10.65 -6.10 -0.46
N MET A 75 -9.71 -7.03 -0.49
CA MET A 75 -10.00 -8.46 -0.28
C MET A 75 -10.59 -8.72 1.09
N ASN A 76 -10.01 -8.12 2.13
CA ASN A 76 -10.47 -8.29 3.52
C ASN A 76 -11.86 -7.70 3.74
N SER A 77 -12.27 -6.76 2.90
CA SER A 77 -13.60 -6.13 2.95
C SER A 77 -14.63 -6.86 2.08
N GLY A 78 -14.34 -8.08 1.67
CA GLY A 78 -15.25 -8.89 0.85
C GLY A 78 -15.28 -8.45 -0.61
N GLU A 79 -14.15 -8.00 -1.14
CA GLU A 79 -14.02 -7.49 -2.50
C GLU A 79 -14.93 -6.28 -2.77
N LYS A 80 -14.97 -5.39 -1.79
CA LYS A 80 -15.76 -4.16 -1.87
C LYS A 80 -14.95 -2.99 -1.33
N TYR A 81 -15.25 -1.80 -1.84
CA TYR A 81 -14.76 -0.57 -1.26
C TYR A 81 -15.73 -0.08 -0.20
N ARG A 82 -15.20 0.33 0.95
CA ARG A 82 -16.01 0.94 2.00
C ARG A 82 -16.43 2.33 1.56
N ILE A 83 -17.66 2.71 1.86
CA ILE A 83 -18.24 3.98 1.44
C ILE A 83 -18.53 4.84 2.67
N SER A 84 -18.13 6.09 2.62
CA SER A 84 -18.45 7.04 3.66
C SER A 84 -19.97 7.33 3.67
N SER A 85 -20.59 7.16 4.84
CA SER A 85 -22.01 7.51 5.02
C SER A 85 -22.27 9.00 4.88
N LYS A 86 -21.22 9.83 5.05
CA LYS A 86 -21.35 11.29 4.96
C LYS A 86 -21.19 11.82 3.54
N THR A 87 -20.29 11.24 2.76
CA THR A 87 -19.91 11.79 1.45
C THR A 87 -20.31 10.91 0.28
N GLY A 88 -20.66 9.64 0.52
CA GLY A 88 -20.93 8.68 -0.54
C GLY A 88 -19.68 8.25 -1.32
N LYS A 89 -18.50 8.69 -0.91
CA LYS A 89 -17.23 8.38 -1.58
C LYS A 89 -16.54 7.20 -0.92
N ALA A 90 -15.74 6.48 -1.71
CA ALA A 90 -14.95 5.37 -1.21
C ALA A 90 -13.90 5.83 -0.22
N LEU A 91 -13.70 5.04 0.84
CA LEU A 91 -12.67 5.27 1.86
C LEU A 91 -11.43 4.46 1.48
N HIS A 92 -10.32 5.15 1.25
CA HIS A 92 -9.09 4.52 0.78
C HIS A 92 -7.96 4.47 1.82
N HIS A 93 -7.91 5.43 2.74
CA HIS A 93 -6.82 5.54 3.72
C HIS A 93 -7.37 5.65 5.14
N ASP A 94 -8.21 4.69 5.50
CA ASP A 94 -8.81 4.60 6.83
C ASP A 94 -8.06 3.60 7.71
N VAL A 95 -8.65 3.28 8.85
CA VAL A 95 -8.07 2.34 9.82
C VAL A 95 -7.84 0.95 9.23
N PHE A 96 -8.73 0.50 8.37
CA PHE A 96 -8.63 -0.84 7.78
C PHE A 96 -7.48 -0.90 6.78
N PHE A 97 -7.28 0.15 5.99
CA PHE A 97 -6.12 0.27 5.13
C PHE A 97 -4.83 0.30 5.96
N CYS A 98 -4.80 1.08 7.04
CA CYS A 98 -3.63 1.15 7.91
C CYS A 98 -3.27 -0.21 8.49
N ASN A 99 -4.27 -0.99 8.88
CA ASN A 99 -4.07 -2.35 9.37
C ASN A 99 -3.47 -3.26 8.29
N ALA A 100 -4.01 -3.20 7.08
CA ALA A 100 -3.48 -3.95 5.95
C ALA A 100 -2.04 -3.54 5.63
N LEU A 101 -1.75 -2.25 5.61
CA LEU A 101 -0.41 -1.73 5.34
C LEU A 101 0.61 -2.22 6.38
N ARG A 102 0.24 -2.23 7.64
CA ARG A 102 1.11 -2.75 8.67
C ARG A 102 1.44 -4.23 8.47
N LYS A 103 0.43 -5.04 8.18
CA LYS A 103 0.64 -6.48 7.92
C LYS A 103 1.58 -6.69 6.73
N VAL A 104 1.38 -5.93 5.66
CA VAL A 104 2.21 -6.01 4.46
C VAL A 104 3.65 -5.63 4.79
N THR A 105 3.86 -4.56 5.53
CA THR A 105 5.20 -4.11 5.91
C THR A 105 5.90 -5.08 6.86
N GLU A 106 5.16 -5.69 7.78
CA GLU A 106 5.71 -6.73 8.66
C GLU A 106 6.18 -7.95 7.87
N VAL A 107 5.37 -8.40 6.92
CA VAL A 107 5.73 -9.57 6.10
C VAL A 107 6.94 -9.27 5.24
N TRP A 108 6.98 -8.10 4.62
CA TRP A 108 8.04 -7.78 3.69
C TRP A 108 9.36 -7.45 4.37
N TYR A 109 9.34 -6.61 5.39
CA TYR A 109 10.55 -6.15 6.07
C TYR A 109 10.89 -6.95 7.33
N GLY A 110 9.95 -7.69 7.88
CA GLY A 110 10.08 -8.31 9.20
C GLY A 110 9.85 -7.32 10.35
N ASP A 111 9.99 -6.03 10.08
CA ASP A 111 9.83 -4.96 11.06
C ASP A 111 9.12 -3.79 10.38
N PRO A 112 7.90 -3.43 10.82
CA PRO A 112 7.14 -2.34 10.21
C PRO A 112 7.85 -0.99 10.26
N SER A 113 8.76 -0.78 11.22
CA SER A 113 9.47 0.49 11.36
C SER A 113 10.38 0.79 10.17
N LYS A 114 10.72 -0.21 9.36
CA LYS A 114 11.52 -0.03 8.15
C LYS A 114 10.74 0.63 7.01
N TYR A 115 9.42 0.62 7.09
CA TYR A 115 8.58 1.33 6.13
C TYR A 115 8.75 2.85 6.31
N GLN A 116 8.71 3.58 5.20
CA GLN A 116 8.94 5.02 5.21
C GLN A 116 7.68 5.81 5.62
N TRP A 117 7.30 5.68 6.88
CA TRP A 117 6.09 6.33 7.41
C TRP A 117 6.08 7.84 7.23
N SER A 118 7.24 8.49 7.22
CA SER A 118 7.34 9.93 7.03
C SER A 118 6.86 10.39 5.65
N GLY A 119 6.92 9.51 4.66
CA GLY A 119 6.42 9.77 3.32
C GLY A 119 4.98 9.32 3.10
N GLU A 120 4.36 8.70 4.09
CA GLU A 120 3.00 8.19 4.00
C GLU A 120 1.98 9.30 4.23
N TYR A 121 0.74 9.07 3.82
CA TYR A 121 -0.34 10.02 4.07
C TYR A 121 -0.48 10.30 5.57
N ALA A 122 -0.70 11.58 5.91
CA ALA A 122 -0.79 12.01 7.29
C ALA A 122 -1.90 11.27 8.07
N THR A 123 -3.03 10.98 7.42
CA THR A 123 -4.13 10.24 8.04
C THR A 123 -3.73 8.83 8.42
N VAL A 124 -3.02 8.12 7.55
CA VAL A 124 -2.55 6.76 7.82
C VAL A 124 -1.58 6.76 9.00
N ARG A 125 -0.60 7.69 8.98
CA ARG A 125 0.38 7.80 10.05
C ARG A 125 -0.27 8.20 11.38
N LYS A 126 -1.26 9.09 11.34
CA LYS A 126 -2.02 9.50 12.53
C LYS A 126 -2.70 8.31 13.18
N TRP A 127 -3.41 7.51 12.40
CA TRP A 127 -4.08 6.32 12.91
C TRP A 127 -3.09 5.35 13.52
N TYR A 128 -1.97 5.11 12.84
CA TYR A 128 -0.94 4.20 13.32
C TYR A 128 -0.37 4.66 14.68
N ASN A 129 -0.01 5.94 14.78
CA ASN A 129 0.62 6.46 16.00
C ASN A 129 -0.36 6.64 17.16
N GLN A 130 -1.59 7.07 16.87
CA GLN A 130 -2.55 7.44 17.89
C GLN A 130 -3.15 6.25 18.62
N ASN A 131 -3.48 5.20 17.89
CA ASN A 131 -4.29 4.10 18.42
C ASN A 131 -3.64 2.74 18.25
N GLN A 132 -2.47 2.69 17.69
CA GLN A 132 -1.89 1.42 17.25
C GLN A 132 -2.91 0.63 16.43
N ILE A 133 -3.61 1.35 15.61
CA ILE A 133 -4.80 0.86 14.95
C ILE A 133 -4.49 -0.25 13.96
N CYS A 134 -3.23 -0.32 13.56
CA CYS A 134 -2.76 -1.40 12.74
C CYS A 134 -2.71 -2.72 13.50
N ASP A 135 -2.92 -2.69 14.81
CA ASP A 135 -3.15 -3.89 15.63
C ASP A 135 -4.62 -4.26 15.67
N TYR A 136 -5.43 -3.54 14.94
CA TYR A 136 -6.84 -3.82 14.83
C TYR A 136 -7.05 -5.29 14.43
N LYS A 137 -7.78 -5.99 15.27
CA LYS A 137 -8.15 -7.37 14.95
C LYS A 137 -9.31 -7.35 13.99
N GLU A 138 -9.13 -8.01 12.85
CA GLU A 138 -10.24 -8.22 11.95
C GLU A 138 -11.30 -8.99 12.69
N THR A 139 -12.38 -8.30 13.01
CA THR A 139 -13.59 -8.97 13.40
C THR A 139 -14.31 -9.32 12.12
N VAL A 140 -14.34 -10.54 11.88
CA VAL A 140 -15.12 -11.06 10.79
C VAL A 140 -16.58 -10.94 11.13
#